data_8db7fc5659138cbfc095d5aea88f98e6
#
_entry.id   8db7fc5659138cbfc095d5aea88f98e6
#
_cell.length_a   1.000
_cell.length_b   1.000
_cell.length_c   1.000
_cell.angle_alpha   90.00
_cell.angle_beta   90.00
_cell.angle_gamma   90.00
#
_symmetry.space_group_name_H-M   'P 1'
#
loop_
_entity.id
_entity.type
_entity.pdbx_description
1 polymer ?
#
loop_
_entity_poly.entity_id
_entity_poly.type
_entity_poly.pdbx_seq_one_letter_code
_entity_poly.pdbx_strand_id
1 'polypeptide(L)'
;MTSVLVNGTGTIGEPLIALLLSTKKNLGIDELFFYKHTARLTDRPMIENLQKKGGKMCVDKNKLKEFRDLDIEPDMTFDETLKKIDVIADATAEGVGRYNKEKHYKKIEERAVGFLAQGSESGFGTIYANNVNDNIFEKNKYPKYVQIASCNTHAAASTIKHFAFNSEDNNNLLH
;
A
#
# COMPACT_ATOMS: atom_id res chain seq x y z
N MET A 1 -6.38 -10.16 14.61
CA MET A 1 -7.20 -9.83 13.42
C MET A 1 -6.42 -8.81 12.62
N THR A 2 -5.96 -9.19 11.41
CA THR A 2 -5.09 -8.34 10.59
C THR A 2 -5.91 -7.53 9.59
N SER A 3 -5.83 -6.23 9.68
CA SER A 3 -6.56 -5.31 8.80
C SER A 3 -5.61 -4.48 7.94
N VAL A 4 -5.88 -4.43 6.64
CA VAL A 4 -5.05 -3.75 5.65
C VAL A 4 -5.87 -2.67 4.93
N LEU A 5 -5.29 -1.50 4.76
CA LEU A 5 -5.83 -0.43 3.93
C LEU A 5 -4.94 -0.19 2.70
N VAL A 6 -5.52 -0.23 1.53
CA VAL A 6 -4.88 0.31 0.31
C VAL A 6 -5.39 1.73 0.10
N ASN A 7 -4.50 2.70 0.22
CA ASN A 7 -4.82 4.11 0.01
C ASN A 7 -4.59 4.49 -1.47
N GLY A 8 -5.69 4.69 -2.19
CA GLY A 8 -5.68 4.98 -3.63
C GLY A 8 -6.16 3.82 -4.49
N THR A 9 -6.95 4.14 -5.52
CA THR A 9 -7.54 3.20 -6.48
C THR A 9 -7.16 3.56 -7.92
N GLY A 10 -5.94 4.06 -8.10
CA GLY A 10 -5.38 4.34 -9.42
C GLY A 10 -4.77 3.09 -10.08
N THR A 11 -3.93 3.30 -11.09
CA THR A 11 -3.29 2.25 -11.90
C THR A 11 -2.53 1.21 -11.07
N ILE A 12 -1.99 1.59 -9.92
CA ILE A 12 -1.30 0.67 -8.99
C ILE A 12 -2.26 0.13 -7.94
N GLY A 13 -3.10 0.99 -7.36
CA GLY A 13 -3.95 0.63 -6.22
C GLY A 13 -5.04 -0.38 -6.58
N GLU A 14 -5.75 -0.21 -7.69
CA GLU A 14 -6.82 -1.13 -8.10
C GLU A 14 -6.32 -2.58 -8.28
N PRO A 15 -5.26 -2.85 -9.08
CA PRO A 15 -4.73 -4.21 -9.21
C PRO A 15 -4.19 -4.75 -7.89
N LEU A 16 -3.58 -3.92 -7.04
CA LEU A 16 -3.10 -4.33 -5.72
C LEU A 16 -4.28 -4.77 -4.83
N ILE A 17 -5.37 -4.00 -4.79
CA ILE A 17 -6.57 -4.36 -4.02
C ILE A 17 -7.13 -5.70 -4.52
N ALA A 18 -7.25 -5.86 -5.84
CA ALA A 18 -7.76 -7.10 -6.44
C ALA A 18 -6.88 -8.32 -6.10
N LEU A 19 -5.55 -8.15 -6.15
CA LEU A 19 -4.59 -9.18 -5.78
C LEU A 19 -4.72 -9.56 -4.30
N LEU A 20 -4.72 -8.56 -3.41
CA LEU A 20 -4.85 -8.79 -1.97
C LEU A 20 -6.17 -9.47 -1.61
N LEU A 21 -7.28 -9.11 -2.26
CA LEU A 21 -8.57 -9.78 -2.08
C LEU A 21 -8.51 -11.27 -2.49
N SER A 22 -7.85 -11.57 -3.61
CA SER A 22 -7.73 -12.96 -4.10
C SER A 22 -6.82 -13.82 -3.25
N THR A 23 -5.80 -13.23 -2.61
CA THR A 23 -4.79 -13.91 -1.80
C THR A 23 -4.98 -13.72 -0.29
N LYS A 24 -6.06 -13.07 0.10
CA LYS A 24 -6.38 -12.64 1.47
C LYS A 24 -6.13 -13.72 2.52
N LYS A 25 -6.64 -14.94 2.28
CA LYS A 25 -6.48 -16.07 3.20
C LYS A 25 -5.02 -16.50 3.36
N ASN A 26 -4.28 -16.56 2.25
CA ASN A 26 -2.87 -16.99 2.26
C ASN A 26 -1.97 -15.98 2.98
N LEU A 27 -2.35 -14.69 2.97
CA LEU A 27 -1.63 -13.60 3.63
C LEU A 27 -2.10 -13.35 5.07
N GLY A 28 -3.08 -14.10 5.56
CA GLY A 28 -3.62 -13.89 6.91
C GLY A 28 -4.31 -12.54 7.09
N ILE A 29 -4.88 -11.98 6.01
CA ILE A 29 -5.62 -10.72 6.05
C ILE A 29 -7.07 -11.01 6.41
N ASP A 30 -7.56 -10.46 7.49
CA ASP A 30 -8.96 -10.61 7.93
C ASP A 30 -9.87 -9.57 7.29
N GLU A 31 -9.44 -8.31 7.22
CA GLU A 31 -10.19 -7.23 6.61
C GLU A 31 -9.32 -6.44 5.61
N LEU A 32 -9.86 -6.18 4.43
CA LEU A 32 -9.22 -5.32 3.43
C LEU A 32 -10.08 -4.10 3.14
N PHE A 33 -9.51 -2.94 3.38
CA PHE A 33 -10.10 -1.64 3.09
C PHE A 33 -9.41 -1.01 1.89
N PHE A 34 -10.14 -0.18 1.16
CA PHE A 34 -9.57 0.67 0.12
C PHE A 34 -10.16 2.08 0.20
N TYR A 35 -9.28 3.07 0.08
CA TYR A 35 -9.69 4.46 0.12
C TYR A 35 -9.90 5.02 -1.28
N LYS A 36 -11.05 5.68 -1.49
CA LYS A 36 -11.41 6.37 -2.72
C LYS A 36 -11.61 7.85 -2.46
N HIS A 37 -10.78 8.69 -3.09
CA HIS A 37 -10.82 10.14 -2.88
C HIS A 37 -11.90 10.85 -3.68
N THR A 38 -12.14 10.45 -4.93
CA THR A 38 -13.03 11.13 -5.88
C THR A 38 -14.20 10.26 -6.26
N ALA A 39 -15.39 10.78 -6.11
CA ALA A 39 -16.63 10.15 -6.58
C ALA A 39 -16.75 10.34 -8.11
N ARG A 40 -16.80 9.22 -8.85
CA ARG A 40 -17.03 9.21 -10.30
C ARG A 40 -17.94 8.06 -10.66
N LEU A 41 -18.94 8.32 -11.47
CA LEU A 41 -19.88 7.29 -11.95
C LEU A 41 -19.14 6.18 -12.74
N THR A 42 -18.10 6.54 -13.48
CA THR A 42 -17.28 5.59 -14.24
C THR A 42 -16.53 4.58 -13.37
N ASP A 43 -16.32 4.89 -12.10
CA ASP A 43 -15.60 4.01 -11.18
C ASP A 43 -16.55 3.03 -10.46
N ARG A 44 -17.86 3.21 -10.58
CA ARG A 44 -18.87 2.38 -9.92
C ARG A 44 -18.71 0.88 -10.20
N PRO A 45 -18.56 0.42 -11.46
CA PRO A 45 -18.41 -1.02 -11.73
C PRO A 45 -17.19 -1.64 -11.06
N MET A 46 -16.08 -0.91 -11.03
CA MET A 46 -14.85 -1.33 -10.35
C MET A 46 -15.08 -1.43 -8.84
N ILE A 47 -15.68 -0.41 -8.22
CA ILE A 47 -15.97 -0.37 -6.79
C ILE A 47 -16.88 -1.53 -6.39
N GLU A 48 -18.00 -1.72 -7.11
CA GLU A 48 -18.93 -2.83 -6.85
C GLU A 48 -18.27 -4.20 -6.97
N ASN A 49 -17.38 -4.38 -7.95
CA ASN A 49 -16.63 -5.63 -8.10
C ASN A 49 -15.68 -5.89 -6.91
N LEU A 50 -14.98 -4.86 -6.43
CA LEU A 50 -14.11 -4.96 -5.27
C LEU A 50 -14.91 -5.25 -3.99
N GLN A 51 -16.04 -4.58 -3.80
CA GLN A 51 -16.92 -4.82 -2.64
C GLN A 51 -17.54 -6.24 -2.68
N LYS A 52 -17.99 -6.72 -3.84
CA LYS A 52 -18.48 -8.10 -4.02
C LYS A 52 -17.41 -9.15 -3.67
N LYS A 53 -16.14 -8.85 -3.85
CA LYS A 53 -15.01 -9.71 -3.44
C LYS A 53 -14.64 -9.57 -1.96
N GLY A 54 -15.37 -8.76 -1.20
CA GLY A 54 -15.16 -8.56 0.23
C GLY A 54 -14.20 -7.42 0.60
N GLY A 55 -13.90 -6.54 -0.35
CA GLY A 55 -13.23 -5.27 -0.06
C GLY A 55 -14.21 -4.28 0.57
N LYS A 56 -13.73 -3.45 1.50
CA LYS A 56 -14.53 -2.42 2.17
C LYS A 56 -14.06 -1.03 1.74
N MET A 57 -14.94 -0.26 1.12
CA MET A 57 -14.62 1.08 0.66
C MET A 57 -14.68 2.10 1.79
N CYS A 58 -13.66 2.94 1.93
CA CYS A 58 -13.72 4.10 2.80
C CYS A 58 -13.47 5.39 2.02
N VAL A 59 -14.09 6.47 2.49
CA VAL A 59 -14.02 7.80 1.90
C VAL A 59 -13.93 8.87 2.99
N ASP A 60 -13.57 10.09 2.64
CA ASP A 60 -13.65 11.20 3.58
C ASP A 60 -15.08 11.46 4.03
N LYS A 61 -15.28 11.81 5.30
CA LYS A 61 -16.60 12.06 5.87
C LYS A 61 -17.40 13.12 5.09
N ASN A 62 -16.73 14.16 4.64
CA ASN A 62 -17.35 15.23 3.86
C ASN A 62 -17.73 14.82 2.41
N LYS A 63 -17.26 13.67 1.95
CA LYS A 63 -17.53 13.14 0.60
C LYS A 63 -18.61 12.06 0.57
N LEU A 64 -19.08 11.60 1.70
CA LEU A 64 -20.13 10.57 1.78
C LEU A 64 -21.34 10.88 0.88
N LYS A 65 -21.78 12.14 0.89
CA LYS A 65 -22.92 12.55 0.08
C LYS A 65 -22.63 12.44 -1.43
N GLU A 66 -21.43 12.88 -1.87
CA GLU A 66 -21.06 12.82 -3.29
C GLU A 66 -21.07 11.39 -3.83
N PHE A 67 -20.63 10.41 -3.03
CA PHE A 67 -20.66 9.00 -3.43
C PHE A 67 -22.08 8.45 -3.44
N ARG A 68 -22.90 8.75 -2.43
CA ARG A 68 -24.29 8.32 -2.36
C ARG A 68 -25.17 8.90 -3.49
N ASP A 69 -24.93 10.14 -3.87
CA ASP A 69 -25.60 10.79 -5.00
C ASP A 69 -25.31 10.09 -6.35
N LEU A 70 -24.26 9.24 -6.41
CA LEU A 70 -23.93 8.37 -7.55
C LEU A 70 -24.31 6.90 -7.34
N ASP A 71 -25.16 6.60 -6.36
CA ASP A 71 -25.53 5.24 -5.94
C ASP A 71 -24.30 4.36 -5.58
N ILE A 72 -23.26 4.97 -5.02
CA ILE A 72 -22.09 4.28 -4.50
C ILE A 72 -22.11 4.39 -2.98
N GLU A 73 -22.29 3.27 -2.28
CA GLU A 73 -22.35 3.29 -0.81
C GLU A 73 -20.98 2.95 -0.21
N PRO A 74 -20.33 3.91 0.49
CA PRO A 74 -19.11 3.65 1.25
C PRO A 74 -19.41 2.82 2.51
N ASP A 75 -18.51 1.89 2.84
CA ASP A 75 -18.65 1.07 4.04
C ASP A 75 -18.31 1.85 5.31
N MET A 76 -17.35 2.78 5.22
CA MET A 76 -16.84 3.55 6.38
C MET A 76 -16.28 4.90 5.94
N THR A 77 -16.02 5.75 6.94
CA THR A 77 -15.15 6.91 6.73
C THR A 77 -13.67 6.55 6.86
N PHE A 78 -12.80 7.35 6.22
CA PHE A 78 -11.35 7.19 6.31
C PHE A 78 -10.86 7.26 7.78
N ASP A 79 -11.37 8.22 8.56
CA ASP A 79 -10.98 8.38 9.95
C ASP A 79 -11.40 7.19 10.84
N GLU A 80 -12.57 6.59 10.59
CA GLU A 80 -13.00 5.37 11.28
C GLU A 80 -12.13 4.18 10.90
N THR A 81 -11.77 4.07 9.63
CA THR A 81 -10.89 3.02 9.12
C THR A 81 -9.50 3.14 9.77
N LEU A 82 -8.92 4.34 9.82
CA LEU A 82 -7.61 4.55 10.45
C LEU A 82 -7.54 4.09 11.91
N LYS A 83 -8.64 4.10 12.65
CA LYS A 83 -8.66 3.66 14.07
C LYS A 83 -8.41 2.18 14.26
N LYS A 84 -8.59 1.35 13.24
CA LYS A 84 -8.49 -0.11 13.33
C LYS A 84 -7.51 -0.77 12.36
N ILE A 85 -6.86 0.00 11.50
CA ILE A 85 -5.93 -0.53 10.50
C ILE A 85 -4.58 -0.90 11.12
N ASP A 86 -4.07 -2.07 10.75
CA ASP A 86 -2.75 -2.55 11.14
C ASP A 86 -1.69 -2.20 10.11
N VAL A 87 -2.00 -2.30 8.82
CA VAL A 87 -1.05 -2.03 7.73
C VAL A 87 -1.68 -1.11 6.69
N ILE A 88 -0.93 -0.12 6.23
CA ILE A 88 -1.33 0.74 5.11
C ILE A 88 -0.38 0.56 3.93
N ALA A 89 -0.94 0.28 2.75
CA ALA A 89 -0.25 0.36 1.48
C ALA A 89 -0.71 1.63 0.74
N ASP A 90 0.14 2.63 0.70
CA ASP A 90 -0.13 3.89 0.00
C ASP A 90 0.23 3.76 -1.49
N ALA A 91 -0.78 3.75 -2.34
CA ALA A 91 -0.69 3.68 -3.80
C ALA A 91 -1.13 5.00 -4.46
N THR A 92 -0.98 6.11 -3.75
CA THR A 92 -1.30 7.45 -4.26
C THR A 92 -0.21 7.98 -5.20
N ALA A 93 -0.46 9.11 -5.83
CA ALA A 93 0.51 9.76 -6.70
C ALA A 93 1.73 10.27 -5.90
N GLU A 94 2.85 10.47 -6.60
CA GLU A 94 4.09 11.00 -6.03
C GLU A 94 3.86 12.27 -5.18
N GLY A 95 4.47 12.30 -4.01
CA GLY A 95 4.36 13.37 -3.01
C GLY A 95 3.12 13.29 -2.13
N VAL A 96 2.06 12.60 -2.56
CA VAL A 96 0.83 12.44 -1.76
C VAL A 96 1.04 11.45 -0.62
N GLY A 97 1.77 10.36 -0.85
CA GLY A 97 2.08 9.38 0.19
C GLY A 97 2.86 10.00 1.35
N ARG A 98 3.85 10.86 1.04
CA ARG A 98 4.59 11.60 2.06
C ARG A 98 3.70 12.58 2.83
N TYR A 99 2.81 13.28 2.14
CA TYR A 99 1.81 14.13 2.79
C TYR A 99 0.89 13.31 3.72
N ASN A 100 0.40 12.16 3.25
CA ASN A 100 -0.43 11.25 4.04
C ASN A 100 0.30 10.72 5.28
N LYS A 101 1.60 10.40 5.15
CA LYS A 101 2.46 10.01 6.26
C LYS A 101 2.43 11.07 7.37
N GLU A 102 2.71 12.32 7.02
CA GLU A 102 2.77 13.42 8.01
C GLU A 102 1.40 13.73 8.61
N LYS A 103 0.36 13.76 7.80
CA LYS A 103 -0.97 14.18 8.22
C LYS A 103 -1.77 13.11 8.96
N HIS A 104 -1.62 11.86 8.55
CA HIS A 104 -2.48 10.76 8.99
C HIS A 104 -1.71 9.61 9.64
N TYR A 105 -0.64 9.09 9.01
CA TYR A 105 -0.04 7.83 9.44
C TYR A 105 0.76 7.97 10.73
N LYS A 106 1.46 9.09 10.93
CA LYS A 106 2.16 9.38 12.19
C LYS A 106 1.24 9.38 13.41
N LYS A 107 -0.04 9.72 13.25
CA LYS A 107 -1.01 9.71 14.37
C LYS A 107 -1.37 8.31 14.87
N ILE A 108 -1.16 7.31 14.05
CA ILE A 108 -1.47 5.91 14.37
C ILE A 108 -0.21 5.03 14.38
N GLU A 109 0.97 5.64 14.29
CA GLU A 109 2.26 4.96 14.14
C GLU A 109 2.54 3.95 15.26
N GLU A 110 2.24 4.31 16.49
CA GLU A 110 2.47 3.42 17.64
C GLU A 110 1.61 2.16 17.58
N ARG A 111 0.39 2.27 17.06
CA ARG A 111 -0.56 1.17 16.99
C ARG A 111 -0.40 0.33 15.73
N ALA A 112 -0.25 0.96 14.58
CA ALA A 112 -0.13 0.25 13.30
C ALA A 112 1.15 -0.60 13.24
N VAL A 113 1.12 -1.71 12.53
CA VAL A 113 2.27 -2.59 12.30
C VAL A 113 3.26 -1.96 11.33
N GLY A 114 2.79 -1.39 10.23
CA GLY A 114 3.65 -0.78 9.24
C GLY A 114 2.94 -0.05 8.11
N PHE A 115 3.74 0.71 7.38
CA PHE A 115 3.28 1.55 6.27
C PHE A 115 4.18 1.31 5.05
N LEU A 116 3.57 1.08 3.90
CA LEU A 116 4.25 0.93 2.63
C LEU A 116 3.83 2.05 1.68
N ALA A 117 4.75 2.57 0.89
CA ALA A 117 4.42 3.45 -0.23
C ALA A 117 4.96 2.86 -1.53
N GLN A 118 4.26 3.12 -2.63
CA GLN A 118 4.66 2.67 -3.96
C GLN A 118 5.89 3.46 -4.47
N GLY A 119 6.59 2.88 -5.47
CA GLY A 119 7.94 3.25 -5.86
C GLY A 119 8.21 4.65 -6.39
N SER A 120 7.20 5.45 -6.75
CA SER A 120 7.40 6.85 -7.14
C SER A 120 7.47 7.82 -5.96
N GLU A 121 7.13 7.34 -4.76
CA GLU A 121 7.22 8.17 -3.55
C GLU A 121 8.69 8.34 -3.13
N SER A 122 9.09 9.53 -2.72
CA SER A 122 10.45 9.81 -2.26
C SER A 122 10.47 10.23 -0.79
N GLY A 123 11.40 9.65 -0.01
CA GLY A 123 11.57 9.98 1.41
C GLY A 123 10.44 9.47 2.31
N PHE A 124 9.67 8.48 1.86
CA PHE A 124 8.61 7.87 2.67
C PHE A 124 9.19 7.00 3.78
N GLY A 125 10.18 6.18 3.45
CA GLY A 125 10.77 5.24 4.40
C GLY A 125 11.99 4.52 3.83
N THR A 126 12.35 3.38 4.45
CA THR A 126 13.42 2.51 3.98
C THR A 126 13.06 1.94 2.61
N ILE A 127 13.95 2.12 1.63
CA ILE A 127 13.73 1.59 0.28
C ILE A 127 13.86 0.08 0.31
N TYR A 128 12.89 -0.59 -0.29
CA TYR A 128 12.85 -2.04 -0.45
C TYR A 128 12.74 -2.44 -1.92
N ALA A 129 13.57 -3.36 -2.32
CA ALA A 129 13.51 -4.06 -3.59
C ALA A 129 13.58 -5.57 -3.34
N ASN A 130 12.53 -6.29 -3.76
CA ASN A 130 12.41 -7.73 -3.56
C ASN A 130 13.62 -8.48 -4.14
N ASN A 131 14.12 -9.48 -3.42
CA ASN A 131 15.33 -10.23 -3.76
C ASN A 131 16.63 -9.40 -3.85
N VAL A 132 16.60 -8.12 -3.48
CA VAL A 132 17.79 -7.26 -3.46
C VAL A 132 18.23 -7.03 -2.02
N ASN A 133 17.32 -6.58 -1.15
CA ASN A 133 17.62 -6.24 0.24
C ASN A 133 16.56 -6.78 1.23
N ASP A 134 16.15 -8.04 1.05
CA ASP A 134 15.15 -8.70 1.92
C ASP A 134 15.54 -8.73 3.39
N ASN A 135 16.85 -8.62 3.69
CA ASN A 135 17.41 -8.54 5.04
C ASN A 135 16.87 -7.37 5.87
N ILE A 136 16.25 -6.35 5.26
CA ILE A 136 15.60 -5.29 6.02
C ILE A 136 14.43 -5.80 6.88
N PHE A 137 13.87 -6.97 6.54
CA PHE A 137 12.80 -7.62 7.29
C PHE A 137 13.30 -8.72 8.23
N GLU A 138 14.62 -8.92 8.31
CA GLU A 138 15.20 -9.93 9.20
C GLU A 138 15.24 -9.46 10.66
N LYS A 139 14.81 -10.35 11.56
CA LYS A 139 15.01 -10.30 13.01
C LYS A 139 14.65 -9.01 13.74
N ASN A 140 13.37 -8.87 14.08
CA ASN A 140 12.88 -7.97 15.15
C ASN A 140 13.11 -6.46 14.98
N LYS A 141 13.54 -5.98 13.82
CA LYS A 141 13.66 -4.55 13.49
C LYS A 141 13.09 -4.28 12.11
N TYR A 142 11.78 -4.44 11.99
CA TYR A 142 11.10 -4.04 10.74
C TYR A 142 11.07 -2.51 10.64
N PRO A 143 11.47 -1.93 9.50
CA PRO A 143 11.28 -0.51 9.27
C PRO A 143 9.78 -0.21 9.30
N LYS A 144 9.38 0.75 10.11
CA LYS A 144 7.98 1.16 10.27
C LYS A 144 7.39 1.70 8.98
N TYR A 145 8.22 2.37 8.19
CA TYR A 145 7.90 2.92 6.88
C TYR A 145 8.79 2.31 5.82
N VAL A 146 8.18 1.70 4.83
CA VAL A 146 8.85 1.06 3.70
C VAL A 146 8.43 1.74 2.41
N GLN A 147 9.40 2.08 1.59
CA GLN A 147 9.18 2.59 0.24
C GLN A 147 9.55 1.48 -0.75
N ILE A 148 8.59 0.98 -1.51
CA ILE A 148 8.86 0.02 -2.56
C ILE A 148 9.65 0.71 -3.67
N ALA A 149 10.77 0.15 -4.10
CA ALA A 149 11.57 0.69 -5.18
C ALA A 149 10.76 0.82 -6.49
N SER A 150 11.02 1.87 -7.27
CA SER A 150 10.39 2.00 -8.58
C SER A 150 10.77 0.83 -9.50
N CYS A 151 9.95 0.56 -10.51
CA CYS A 151 10.22 -0.53 -11.45
C CYS A 151 11.61 -0.42 -12.10
N ASN A 152 12.04 0.78 -12.48
CA ASN A 152 13.37 1.02 -13.04
C ASN A 152 14.48 0.80 -12.01
N THR A 153 14.32 1.32 -10.79
CA THR A 153 15.28 1.13 -9.70
C THR A 153 15.40 -0.35 -9.32
N HIS A 154 14.26 -1.06 -9.23
CA HIS A 154 14.25 -2.49 -8.94
C HIS A 154 14.95 -3.29 -10.04
N ALA A 155 14.64 -3.02 -11.32
CA ALA A 155 15.29 -3.69 -12.45
C ALA A 155 16.82 -3.48 -12.45
N ALA A 156 17.27 -2.22 -12.28
CA ALA A 156 18.69 -1.90 -12.20
C ALA A 156 19.38 -2.59 -11.01
N ALA A 157 18.79 -2.50 -9.82
CA ALA A 157 19.35 -3.12 -8.62
C ALA A 157 19.42 -4.65 -8.72
N SER A 158 18.40 -5.30 -9.26
CA SER A 158 18.37 -6.74 -9.48
C SER A 158 19.42 -7.18 -10.50
N THR A 159 19.59 -6.42 -11.57
CA THR A 159 20.62 -6.67 -12.59
C THR A 159 22.02 -6.54 -11.99
N ILE A 160 22.29 -5.47 -11.24
CA ILE A 160 23.58 -5.27 -10.57
C ILE A 160 23.83 -6.41 -9.58
N LYS A 161 22.84 -6.75 -8.75
CA LYS A 161 22.99 -7.86 -7.80
C LYS A 161 23.31 -9.17 -8.49
N HIS A 162 22.65 -9.48 -9.59
CA HIS A 162 22.84 -10.74 -10.30
C HIS A 162 24.20 -10.84 -11.02
N PHE A 163 24.65 -9.75 -11.66
CA PHE A 163 25.83 -9.80 -12.50
C PHE A 163 27.12 -9.26 -11.86
N ALA A 164 27.02 -8.40 -10.85
CA ALA A 164 28.17 -7.71 -10.26
C ALA A 164 28.58 -8.24 -8.87
N PHE A 165 27.71 -8.98 -8.19
CA PHE A 165 28.03 -9.55 -6.88
C PHE A 165 28.13 -11.08 -6.95
N ASN A 166 29.14 -11.64 -6.29
CA ASN A 166 29.30 -13.09 -6.19
C ASN A 166 28.21 -13.67 -5.29
N SER A 167 27.69 -14.85 -5.63
CA SER A 167 26.63 -15.53 -4.89
C SER A 167 27.03 -15.94 -3.46
N GLU A 168 28.33 -16.08 -3.19
CA GLU A 168 28.85 -16.48 -1.88
C GLU A 168 29.27 -15.29 -1.00
N ASP A 169 29.59 -14.15 -1.61
CA ASP A 169 30.01 -12.92 -0.94
C ASP A 169 29.23 -11.74 -1.49
N ASN A 170 28.07 -11.46 -0.90
CA ASN A 170 27.19 -10.36 -1.34
C ASN A 170 27.85 -8.97 -1.33
N ASN A 171 29.12 -8.87 -0.98
CA ASN A 171 29.88 -7.62 -0.88
C ASN A 171 31.01 -7.49 -1.90
N ASN A 172 31.32 -8.52 -2.68
CA ASN A 172 32.40 -8.46 -3.65
C ASN A 172 31.85 -8.26 -5.08
N LEU A 173 32.24 -7.17 -5.71
CA LEU A 173 32.01 -6.95 -7.14
C LEU A 173 32.81 -7.98 -7.95
N LEU A 174 32.19 -8.58 -8.95
CA LEU A 174 32.88 -9.37 -9.97
C LEU A 174 33.81 -8.42 -10.77
N HIS A 175 35.09 -8.73 -10.81
CA HIS A 175 36.12 -8.03 -11.58
C HIS A 175 35.98 -8.29 -13.07
#